data_194bcf3e372d413d20a1dc387fba53d7
#
_entry.id   194bcf3e372d413d20a1dc387fba53d7
#
_cell.length_a   1.000
_cell.length_b   1.000
_cell.length_c   1.000
_cell.angle_alpha   90.00
_cell.angle_beta   90.00
_cell.angle_gamma   90.00
#
_symmetry.space_group_name_H-M   'P 1'
#
loop_
_entity.id
_entity.type
_entity.pdbx_description
1 polymer ?
#
loop_
_entity_poly.entity_id
_entity_poly.type
_entity_poly.pdbx_seq_one_letter_code
_entity_poly.pdbx_strand_id
1 'polypeptide(L)'
;MSHRCVLAVVVLAFAAGWCMCDVGDFAPCLQFFYKSWPPKGLAGTPICQRHINQYVFATLYCRPRRSPWFSAYLYSAPAGKRPTASWKFEPQLAYPAADGNMIPFPPGPLDQNVVDSQAVEPDYINSTYSRGHLNPSLHHKSHENRSATFTLTNVVPQKSGSNDGPWEDLEQTVNRTLGAYCLGEAFVVTGSIPYQNDKHWLHNHRVAVPEYMWSAYCCPNYTDNLPEKLKDAFPTFAAIGRNDRNSTEEIVPVDKTAKKQFRGYDVKRMPLETLEMYLKDRFSTVVSVFYEQCSGSD
;
A
#
# COMPACT_ATOMS: atom_id res chain seq x y z
N MET A 1 24.88 51.73 -51.86
CA MET A 1 24.64 51.73 -50.38
C MET A 1 23.73 50.53 -50.06
N SER A 2 24.29 49.46 -49.52
CA SER A 2 23.56 48.21 -49.28
C SER A 2 23.20 48.15 -47.77
N HIS A 3 21.93 48.19 -47.47
CA HIS A 3 21.43 47.99 -46.09
C HIS A 3 21.26 46.49 -45.84
N ARG A 4 22.14 45.91 -45.00
CA ARG A 4 21.96 44.57 -44.45
C ARG A 4 21.04 44.65 -43.23
N CYS A 5 19.83 44.10 -43.37
CA CYS A 5 18.97 43.82 -42.22
C CYS A 5 19.53 42.58 -41.47
N VAL A 6 19.95 42.78 -40.24
CA VAL A 6 20.28 41.68 -39.32
C VAL A 6 18.99 41.26 -38.61
N LEU A 7 18.48 40.07 -38.96
CA LEU A 7 17.37 39.45 -38.21
C LEU A 7 17.93 38.85 -36.94
N ALA A 8 17.59 39.44 -35.79
CA ALA A 8 17.85 38.84 -34.49
C ALA A 8 16.78 37.78 -34.23
N VAL A 9 17.18 36.52 -34.25
CA VAL A 9 16.33 35.38 -33.83
C VAL A 9 16.36 35.32 -32.30
N VAL A 10 15.28 35.76 -31.65
CA VAL A 10 15.05 35.56 -30.22
C VAL A 10 14.58 34.14 -30.03
N VAL A 11 15.47 33.27 -29.54
CA VAL A 11 15.10 31.92 -29.07
C VAL A 11 14.46 32.05 -27.71
N LEU A 12 13.14 32.02 -27.65
CA LEU A 12 12.37 31.85 -26.42
C LEU A 12 12.52 30.39 -25.96
N ALA A 13 13.44 30.14 -25.02
CA ALA A 13 13.51 28.88 -24.31
C ALA A 13 12.27 28.79 -23.39
N PHE A 14 11.23 28.08 -23.85
CA PHE A 14 10.18 27.61 -22.97
C PHE A 14 10.80 26.60 -22.00
N ALA A 15 11.10 27.05 -20.78
CA ALA A 15 11.27 26.13 -19.68
C ALA A 15 9.91 25.43 -19.44
N ALA A 16 9.72 24.28 -20.07
CA ALA A 16 8.65 23.39 -19.72
C ALA A 16 8.89 22.95 -18.27
N GLY A 17 8.32 23.69 -17.33
CA GLY A 17 8.22 23.23 -15.95
C GLY A 17 7.47 21.90 -15.97
N TRP A 18 8.19 20.82 -15.82
CA TRP A 18 7.60 19.50 -15.62
C TRP A 18 6.81 19.58 -14.32
N CYS A 19 5.49 19.68 -14.43
CA CYS A 19 4.60 19.53 -13.31
C CYS A 19 4.71 18.05 -12.90
N MET A 20 5.55 17.77 -11.90
CA MET A 20 5.67 16.44 -11.31
C MET A 20 4.36 16.19 -10.56
N CYS A 21 3.45 15.45 -11.19
CA CYS A 21 2.23 14.99 -10.55
C CYS A 21 2.60 13.84 -9.60
N ASP A 22 2.27 13.96 -8.34
CA ASP A 22 2.44 12.87 -7.34
C ASP A 22 1.42 11.74 -7.57
N VAL A 23 0.42 11.98 -8.40
CA VAL A 23 -0.60 11.02 -8.82
C VAL A 23 -0.48 10.76 -10.33
N GLY A 24 -0.38 9.48 -10.71
CA GLY A 24 -0.32 9.03 -12.11
C GLY A 24 1.01 8.38 -12.52
N ASP A 25 2.08 8.56 -11.74
CA ASP A 25 3.40 7.96 -11.98
C ASP A 25 4.12 7.65 -10.66
N PHE A 26 4.93 6.59 -10.64
CA PHE A 26 5.81 6.25 -9.51
C PHE A 26 7.22 6.85 -9.62
N ALA A 27 7.57 7.52 -10.73
CA ALA A 27 8.91 8.07 -10.93
C ALA A 27 9.43 8.94 -9.76
N PRO A 28 8.61 9.77 -9.08
CA PRO A 28 9.06 10.56 -7.93
C PRO A 28 9.35 9.75 -6.66
N CYS A 29 8.90 8.48 -6.58
CA CYS A 29 8.96 7.68 -5.35
C CYS A 29 9.47 6.23 -5.57
N LEU A 30 10.33 6.03 -6.57
CA LEU A 30 10.92 4.72 -6.88
C LEU A 30 11.76 4.14 -5.73
N GLN A 31 12.21 4.97 -4.80
CA GLN A 31 12.95 4.55 -3.61
C GLN A 31 12.17 3.59 -2.69
N PHE A 32 10.86 3.50 -2.81
CA PHE A 32 10.04 2.57 -2.03
C PHE A 32 9.95 1.16 -2.63
N PHE A 33 10.59 0.94 -3.77
CA PHE A 33 10.59 -0.32 -4.48
C PHE A 33 12.00 -0.89 -4.60
N TYR A 34 12.13 -2.19 -4.34
CA TYR A 34 13.42 -2.88 -4.49
C TYR A 34 13.96 -2.72 -5.90
N LYS A 35 15.26 -2.31 -6.02
CA LYS A 35 15.91 -1.98 -7.31
C LYS A 35 15.11 -0.95 -8.13
N SER A 36 14.38 -0.03 -7.48
CA SER A 36 13.52 0.96 -8.13
C SER A 36 12.48 0.36 -9.09
N TRP A 37 12.03 -0.87 -8.82
CA TRP A 37 11.15 -1.63 -9.68
C TRP A 37 9.77 -1.86 -9.01
N PRO A 38 8.73 -1.08 -9.41
CA PRO A 38 7.38 -1.23 -8.88
C PRO A 38 6.78 -2.60 -9.20
N PRO A 39 5.91 -3.17 -8.34
CA PRO A 39 5.17 -4.38 -8.65
C PRO A 39 4.47 -4.31 -10.00
N LYS A 40 4.49 -5.40 -10.77
CA LYS A 40 3.92 -5.49 -12.12
C LYS A 40 2.66 -6.36 -12.15
N GLY A 41 1.87 -6.19 -13.20
CA GLY A 41 0.69 -7.03 -13.48
C GLY A 41 -0.62 -6.47 -12.94
N LEU A 42 -0.61 -5.45 -12.08
CA LEU A 42 -1.84 -4.79 -11.60
C LEU A 42 -2.02 -3.44 -12.28
N ALA A 43 -3.26 -3.15 -12.69
CA ALA A 43 -3.62 -1.87 -13.31
C ALA A 43 -4.30 -0.96 -12.28
N GLY A 44 -3.85 0.29 -12.20
CA GLY A 44 -4.38 1.27 -11.26
C GLY A 44 -3.75 2.65 -11.46
N THR A 45 -4.07 3.56 -10.59
CA THR A 45 -3.49 4.90 -10.53
C THR A 45 -2.34 4.89 -9.53
N PRO A 46 -1.07 5.07 -9.98
CA PRO A 46 0.06 5.27 -9.08
C PRO A 46 -0.10 6.53 -8.24
N ILE A 47 0.24 6.45 -6.97
CA ILE A 47 0.27 7.58 -6.04
C ILE A 47 1.60 7.54 -5.27
N CYS A 48 2.41 8.59 -5.42
CA CYS A 48 3.52 8.85 -4.52
C CYS A 48 2.97 9.57 -3.29
N GLN A 49 2.79 8.87 -2.21
CA GLN A 49 2.15 9.35 -0.98
C GLN A 49 3.03 10.42 -0.31
N ARG A 50 2.59 11.67 -0.39
CA ARG A 50 3.33 12.84 0.07
C ARG A 50 2.69 13.48 1.29
N HIS A 51 3.48 13.71 2.33
CA HIS A 51 3.06 14.36 3.56
C HIS A 51 4.12 15.37 4.02
N ILE A 52 3.72 16.61 4.28
CA ILE A 52 4.62 17.72 4.68
C ILE A 52 5.84 17.79 3.71
N ASN A 53 5.56 17.79 2.40
CA ASN A 53 6.55 17.87 1.32
C ASN A 53 7.58 16.72 1.27
N GLN A 54 7.31 15.60 1.93
CA GLN A 54 8.15 14.39 1.91
C GLN A 54 7.36 13.20 1.33
N TYR A 55 7.97 12.45 0.44
CA TYR A 55 7.45 11.15 0.02
C TYR A 55 7.68 10.14 1.13
N VAL A 56 6.62 9.44 1.54
CA VAL A 56 6.66 8.52 2.69
C VAL A 56 6.46 7.07 2.25
N PHE A 57 5.64 6.84 1.25
CA PHE A 57 5.38 5.53 0.67
C PHE A 57 4.71 5.68 -0.70
N ALA A 58 4.44 4.56 -1.37
CA ALA A 58 3.76 4.52 -2.67
C ALA A 58 2.50 3.65 -2.59
N THR A 59 1.47 3.99 -3.35
CA THR A 59 0.21 3.23 -3.42
C THR A 59 -0.22 3.06 -4.86
N LEU A 60 -0.61 1.84 -5.27
CA LEU A 60 -1.36 1.62 -6.51
C LEU A 60 -2.85 1.60 -6.19
N TYR A 61 -3.56 2.62 -6.62
CA TYR A 61 -4.97 2.85 -6.26
C TYR A 61 -5.93 2.47 -7.40
N CYS A 62 -6.95 1.72 -7.08
CA CYS A 62 -8.03 1.40 -8.03
C CYS A 62 -9.18 2.39 -7.87
N ARG A 63 -9.24 3.43 -8.71
CA ARG A 63 -10.27 4.49 -8.64
C ARG A 63 -11.70 3.95 -8.72
N PRO A 64 -12.05 3.04 -9.68
CA PRO A 64 -13.40 2.47 -9.73
C PRO A 64 -13.82 1.74 -8.46
N ARG A 65 -12.86 1.15 -7.75
CA ARG A 65 -13.08 0.42 -6.49
C ARG A 65 -12.96 1.30 -5.26
N ARG A 66 -12.42 2.50 -5.39
CA ARG A 66 -12.03 3.41 -4.29
C ARG A 66 -11.26 2.68 -3.19
N SER A 67 -10.32 1.84 -3.61
CA SER A 67 -9.56 0.95 -2.73
C SER A 67 -8.16 0.72 -3.31
N PRO A 68 -7.10 0.64 -2.50
CA PRO A 68 -5.75 0.34 -2.97
C PRO A 68 -5.61 -1.12 -3.36
N TRP A 69 -4.87 -1.39 -4.45
CA TRP A 69 -4.36 -2.71 -4.77
C TRP A 69 -3.18 -3.09 -3.88
N PHE A 70 -2.25 -2.16 -3.68
CA PHE A 70 -1.14 -2.29 -2.74
C PHE A 70 -0.62 -0.94 -2.26
N SER A 71 0.08 -0.95 -1.12
CA SER A 71 1.00 0.09 -0.67
C SER A 71 2.39 -0.50 -0.50
N ALA A 72 3.42 0.23 -0.94
CA ALA A 72 4.84 -0.15 -0.90
C ALA A 72 5.63 0.89 -0.11
N TYR A 73 6.50 0.43 0.79
CA TYR A 73 7.23 1.32 1.71
C TYR A 73 8.55 0.70 2.18
N LEU A 74 9.44 1.55 2.68
CA LEU A 74 10.62 1.12 3.43
C LEU A 74 10.25 0.94 4.91
N TYR A 75 10.56 -0.23 5.43
CA TYR A 75 10.39 -0.52 6.85
C TYR A 75 11.40 0.29 7.69
N SER A 76 10.92 0.83 8.80
CA SER A 76 11.79 1.35 9.86
C SER A 76 11.14 1.09 11.23
N ALA A 77 11.94 0.59 12.18
CA ALA A 77 11.46 0.27 13.50
C ALA A 77 10.79 1.48 14.18
N PRO A 78 9.58 1.32 14.74
CA PRO A 78 8.81 2.44 15.28
C PRO A 78 9.49 3.06 16.51
N ALA A 79 9.40 4.38 16.62
CA ALA A 79 9.81 5.11 17.83
C ALA A 79 8.60 5.83 18.45
N GLY A 80 8.48 5.75 19.77
CA GLY A 80 7.43 6.41 20.54
C GLY A 80 6.02 5.82 20.33
N LYS A 81 5.02 6.55 20.82
CA LYS A 81 3.61 6.15 20.77
C LYS A 81 3.02 6.31 19.38
N ARG A 82 1.98 5.50 19.05
CA ARG A 82 1.18 5.69 17.83
C ARG A 82 0.57 7.10 17.83
N PRO A 83 0.70 7.88 16.73
CA PRO A 83 0.11 9.20 16.66
C PRO A 83 -1.41 9.13 16.67
N THR A 84 -2.05 10.11 17.30
CA THR A 84 -3.45 10.44 17.05
C THR A 84 -3.47 11.34 15.83
N ALA A 85 -3.90 10.83 14.69
CA ALA A 85 -3.87 11.58 13.44
C ALA A 85 -5.27 11.64 12.81
N SER A 86 -5.59 12.79 12.22
CA SER A 86 -6.78 12.93 11.37
C SER A 86 -6.60 12.13 10.09
N TRP A 87 -7.70 11.55 9.61
CA TRP A 87 -7.71 10.89 8.32
C TRP A 87 -7.54 11.91 7.21
N LYS A 88 -6.85 11.50 6.15
CA LYS A 88 -6.46 12.33 5.01
C LYS A 88 -6.99 11.77 3.71
N PHE A 89 -6.97 12.61 2.69
CA PHE A 89 -7.28 12.26 1.31
C PHE A 89 -6.23 12.85 0.35
N GLU A 90 -6.26 12.41 -0.91
CA GLU A 90 -5.34 12.85 -1.97
C GLU A 90 -6.02 13.89 -2.87
N PRO A 91 -5.70 15.19 -2.76
CA PRO A 91 -6.33 16.23 -3.58
C PRO A 91 -6.16 16.01 -5.08
N GLN A 92 -5.01 15.51 -5.52
CA GLN A 92 -4.72 15.29 -6.95
C GLN A 92 -5.54 14.15 -7.58
N LEU A 93 -6.15 13.25 -6.81
CA LEU A 93 -7.13 12.30 -7.36
C LEU A 93 -8.40 13.01 -7.84
N ALA A 94 -8.80 14.10 -7.18
CA ALA A 94 -9.96 14.91 -7.55
C ALA A 94 -9.61 16.00 -8.58
N TYR A 95 -8.47 16.64 -8.39
CA TYR A 95 -8.00 17.77 -9.18
C TYR A 95 -6.51 17.62 -9.49
N PRO A 96 -6.12 17.22 -10.71
CA PRO A 96 -4.71 16.95 -11.06
C PRO A 96 -3.74 18.12 -10.79
N ALA A 97 -4.21 19.37 -10.80
CA ALA A 97 -3.41 20.54 -10.51
C ALA A 97 -3.40 20.96 -9.01
N ALA A 98 -4.03 20.16 -8.14
CA ALA A 98 -4.03 20.44 -6.70
C ALA A 98 -2.66 20.14 -6.08
N ASP A 99 -2.49 20.52 -4.79
CA ASP A 99 -1.30 20.17 -4.02
C ASP A 99 -1.10 18.64 -3.98
N GLY A 100 0.11 18.20 -4.16
CA GLY A 100 0.49 16.78 -4.09
C GLY A 100 0.50 16.22 -2.66
N ASN A 101 0.47 17.06 -1.64
CA ASN A 101 0.38 16.56 -0.27
C ASN A 101 -1.02 16.00 0.04
N MET A 102 -1.06 14.87 0.73
CA MET A 102 -2.28 14.44 1.40
C MET A 102 -2.69 15.44 2.46
N ILE A 103 -3.98 15.74 2.56
CA ILE A 103 -4.51 16.71 3.52
C ILE A 103 -5.66 16.12 4.35
N PRO A 104 -5.87 16.57 5.59
CA PRO A 104 -7.02 16.17 6.39
C PRO A 104 -8.35 16.51 5.69
N PHE A 105 -9.38 15.70 5.92
CA PHE A 105 -10.72 16.05 5.49
C PHE A 105 -11.19 17.34 6.16
N PRO A 106 -11.75 18.29 5.41
CA PRO A 106 -12.32 19.51 5.98
C PRO A 106 -13.57 19.20 6.80
N PRO A 107 -13.91 20.01 7.80
CA PRO A 107 -15.21 19.91 8.45
C PRO A 107 -16.32 20.31 7.48
N GLY A 108 -17.43 19.58 7.49
CA GLY A 108 -18.62 19.87 6.67
C GLY A 108 -18.73 19.07 5.39
N PRO A 109 -19.53 19.55 4.43
CA PRO A 109 -19.75 18.84 3.17
C PRO A 109 -18.47 18.69 2.36
N LEU A 110 -18.25 17.51 1.80
CA LEU A 110 -17.10 17.24 0.94
C LEU A 110 -17.39 17.66 -0.51
N ASP A 111 -16.34 18.09 -1.19
CA ASP A 111 -16.38 18.32 -2.63
C ASP A 111 -16.73 17.04 -3.38
N GLN A 112 -17.64 17.11 -4.37
CA GLN A 112 -18.13 15.95 -5.07
C GLN A 112 -17.03 15.21 -5.86
N ASN A 113 -16.04 15.95 -6.42
CA ASN A 113 -14.93 15.32 -7.14
C ASN A 113 -14.04 14.51 -6.18
N VAL A 114 -13.89 14.94 -4.93
CA VAL A 114 -13.20 14.15 -3.89
C VAL A 114 -13.99 12.87 -3.61
N VAL A 115 -15.29 12.99 -3.40
CA VAL A 115 -16.20 11.86 -3.16
C VAL A 115 -16.17 10.86 -4.32
N ASP A 116 -16.14 11.33 -5.57
CA ASP A 116 -16.18 10.48 -6.76
C ASP A 116 -14.84 9.79 -7.04
N SER A 117 -13.73 10.42 -6.64
CA SER A 117 -12.37 9.95 -7.00
C SER A 117 -11.79 8.94 -6.02
N GLN A 118 -12.25 8.91 -4.76
CA GLN A 118 -11.63 8.11 -3.69
C GLN A 118 -12.61 7.78 -2.56
N ALA A 119 -12.18 6.92 -1.63
CA ALA A 119 -12.91 6.67 -0.40
C ALA A 119 -12.90 7.92 0.50
N VAL A 120 -13.98 8.13 1.23
CA VAL A 120 -14.16 9.25 2.16
C VAL A 120 -14.58 8.75 3.53
N GLU A 121 -14.43 9.56 4.59
CA GLU A 121 -14.77 9.14 5.95
C GLU A 121 -16.21 8.63 6.11
N PRO A 122 -17.23 9.25 5.48
CA PRO A 122 -18.60 8.75 5.54
C PRO A 122 -18.78 7.31 5.04
N ASP A 123 -17.92 6.83 4.13
CA ASP A 123 -17.99 5.46 3.63
C ASP A 123 -17.79 4.40 4.73
N TYR A 124 -17.09 4.75 5.81
CA TYR A 124 -16.80 3.86 6.93
C TYR A 124 -17.72 4.06 8.13
N ILE A 125 -18.49 5.16 8.19
CA ILE A 125 -19.42 5.45 9.30
C ILE A 125 -20.55 4.43 9.27
N ASN A 126 -20.87 3.86 10.45
CA ASN A 126 -21.89 2.83 10.61
C ASN A 126 -21.66 1.55 9.76
N SER A 127 -20.45 1.39 9.19
CA SER A 127 -20.05 0.12 8.58
C SER A 127 -19.61 -0.86 9.67
N THR A 128 -19.67 -2.15 9.38
CA THR A 128 -19.11 -3.19 10.27
C THR A 128 -17.61 -3.43 10.02
N TYR A 129 -16.95 -2.47 9.35
CA TYR A 129 -15.55 -2.57 8.94
C TYR A 129 -14.71 -1.46 9.57
N SER A 130 -13.48 -1.82 9.94
CA SER A 130 -12.42 -0.90 10.31
C SER A 130 -11.71 -0.38 9.06
N ARG A 131 -10.98 0.72 9.20
CA ARG A 131 -10.03 1.21 8.21
C ARG A 131 -8.73 0.42 8.35
N GLY A 132 -8.62 -0.72 7.66
CA GLY A 132 -7.46 -1.61 7.71
C GLY A 132 -6.30 -1.04 6.90
N HIS A 133 -5.18 -0.74 7.56
CA HIS A 133 -3.98 -0.21 6.89
C HIS A 133 -3.32 -1.28 6.01
N LEU A 134 -2.86 -0.88 4.82
CA LEU A 134 -1.89 -1.67 4.04
C LEU A 134 -0.46 -1.35 4.49
N ASN A 135 -0.12 -0.07 4.57
CA ASN A 135 1.12 0.39 5.19
C ASN A 135 0.82 0.81 6.65
N PRO A 136 1.16 -0.03 7.65
CA PRO A 136 0.79 0.25 9.03
C PRO A 136 1.73 1.28 9.67
N SER A 137 1.19 2.13 10.55
CA SER A 137 2.00 3.11 11.27
C SER A 137 3.08 2.49 12.15
N LEU A 138 2.93 1.21 12.50
CA LEU A 138 3.90 0.42 13.26
C LEU A 138 5.24 0.21 12.52
N HIS A 139 5.24 0.29 11.19
CA HIS A 139 6.42 0.07 10.36
C HIS A 139 7.18 1.37 10.01
N HIS A 140 6.93 2.46 10.74
CA HIS A 140 7.61 3.74 10.53
C HIS A 140 8.16 4.33 11.83
N LYS A 141 9.37 4.94 11.73
CA LYS A 141 10.09 5.49 12.88
C LYS A 141 9.56 6.85 13.31
N SER A 142 9.47 7.82 12.37
CA SER A 142 9.11 9.18 12.70
C SER A 142 7.62 9.36 12.94
N HIS A 143 7.25 10.35 13.75
CA HIS A 143 5.86 10.72 14.00
C HIS A 143 5.15 11.14 12.72
N GLU A 144 5.82 11.89 11.84
CA GLU A 144 5.32 12.39 10.57
C GLU A 144 5.02 11.25 9.60
N ASN A 145 5.95 10.30 9.43
CA ASN A 145 5.75 9.13 8.57
C ASN A 145 4.62 8.24 9.09
N ARG A 146 4.55 8.05 10.41
CA ARG A 146 3.45 7.34 11.06
C ARG A 146 2.11 8.03 10.86
N SER A 147 2.09 9.37 10.93
CA SER A 147 0.89 10.19 10.66
C SER A 147 0.47 10.13 9.19
N ALA A 148 1.41 10.03 8.25
CA ALA A 148 1.12 9.91 6.82
C ALA A 148 0.33 8.64 6.48
N THR A 149 0.50 7.55 7.25
CA THR A 149 -0.23 6.30 6.97
C THR A 149 -1.75 6.42 7.15
N PHE A 150 -2.24 7.46 7.85
CA PHE A 150 -3.66 7.72 8.06
C PHE A 150 -4.27 8.48 6.87
N THR A 151 -4.16 7.92 5.67
CA THR A 151 -4.89 8.37 4.47
C THR A 151 -5.81 7.27 3.97
N LEU A 152 -6.99 7.63 3.44
CA LEU A 152 -7.98 6.65 3.00
C LEU A 152 -7.56 5.92 1.71
N THR A 153 -6.55 6.41 1.01
CA THR A 153 -5.92 5.70 -0.12
C THR A 153 -4.96 4.59 0.30
N ASN A 154 -4.62 4.51 1.60
CA ASN A 154 -3.77 3.47 2.20
C ASN A 154 -4.56 2.40 2.97
N VAL A 155 -5.89 2.45 2.97
CA VAL A 155 -6.70 1.54 3.78
C VAL A 155 -7.72 0.79 2.95
N VAL A 156 -8.12 -0.38 3.45
CA VAL A 156 -9.21 -1.18 2.91
C VAL A 156 -10.26 -1.43 4.00
N PRO A 157 -11.53 -1.68 3.63
CA PRO A 157 -12.51 -2.16 4.60
C PRO A 157 -12.09 -3.51 5.17
N GLN A 158 -11.70 -3.56 6.44
CA GLN A 158 -11.23 -4.76 7.12
C GLN A 158 -12.11 -5.11 8.31
N LYS A 159 -12.45 -6.38 8.50
CA LYS A 159 -13.20 -6.84 9.68
C LYS A 159 -12.34 -6.71 10.92
N SER A 160 -12.94 -6.24 12.05
CA SER A 160 -12.20 -6.09 13.31
C SER A 160 -11.56 -7.39 13.79
N GLY A 161 -12.21 -8.54 13.58
CA GLY A 161 -11.62 -9.84 13.93
C GLY A 161 -10.37 -10.21 13.13
N SER A 162 -10.18 -9.63 11.93
CA SER A 162 -8.92 -9.68 11.18
C SER A 162 -7.96 -8.58 11.64
N ASN A 163 -8.40 -7.31 11.62
CA ASN A 163 -7.58 -6.13 11.87
C ASN A 163 -6.98 -6.08 13.28
N ASP A 164 -7.75 -6.46 14.31
CA ASP A 164 -7.34 -6.43 15.72
C ASP A 164 -6.94 -7.83 16.23
N GLY A 165 -6.56 -8.73 15.34
CA GLY A 165 -6.25 -10.12 15.60
C GLY A 165 -5.10 -10.65 14.74
N PRO A 166 -5.29 -11.76 13.99
CA PRO A 166 -4.20 -12.41 13.28
C PRO A 166 -3.45 -11.51 12.28
N TRP A 167 -4.09 -10.47 11.74
CA TRP A 167 -3.41 -9.51 10.88
C TRP A 167 -2.50 -8.57 11.67
N GLU A 168 -2.94 -8.05 12.81
CA GLU A 168 -2.08 -7.28 13.73
C GLU A 168 -0.89 -8.13 14.22
N ASP A 169 -1.12 -9.41 14.55
CA ASP A 169 -0.06 -10.35 14.94
C ASP A 169 0.97 -10.54 13.82
N LEU A 170 0.54 -10.55 12.55
CA LEU A 170 1.44 -10.57 11.40
C LEU A 170 2.28 -9.30 11.32
N GLU A 171 1.67 -8.12 11.40
CA GLU A 171 2.37 -6.82 11.39
C GLU A 171 3.41 -6.74 12.50
N GLN A 172 3.05 -7.15 13.73
CA GLN A 172 3.96 -7.23 14.86
C GLN A 172 5.11 -8.22 14.63
N THR A 173 4.83 -9.34 13.97
CA THR A 173 5.84 -10.35 13.65
C THR A 173 6.82 -9.80 12.61
N VAL A 174 6.34 -9.17 11.55
CA VAL A 174 7.18 -8.51 10.52
C VAL A 174 8.06 -7.44 11.18
N ASN A 175 7.47 -6.59 12.03
CA ASN A 175 8.22 -5.57 12.77
C ASN A 175 9.38 -6.19 13.61
N ARG A 176 9.10 -7.24 14.39
CA ARG A 176 10.15 -7.91 15.19
C ARG A 176 11.20 -8.58 14.33
N THR A 177 10.79 -9.23 13.24
CA THR A 177 11.68 -9.99 12.35
C THR A 177 12.62 -9.05 11.59
N LEU A 178 12.08 -8.03 10.94
CA LEU A 178 12.90 -7.06 10.19
C LEU A 178 13.78 -6.24 11.14
N GLY A 179 13.25 -5.80 12.27
CA GLY A 179 14.02 -5.02 13.25
C GLY A 179 15.16 -5.78 13.90
N ALA A 180 15.08 -7.12 13.98
CA ALA A 180 16.12 -7.95 14.59
C ALA A 180 17.15 -8.48 13.60
N TYR A 181 16.78 -8.72 12.34
CA TYR A 181 17.59 -9.52 11.43
C TYR A 181 17.89 -8.85 10.08
N CYS A 182 17.15 -7.81 9.68
CA CYS A 182 17.46 -7.05 8.48
C CYS A 182 18.51 -5.99 8.78
N LEU A 183 19.64 -6.01 8.06
CA LEU A 183 20.79 -5.13 8.30
C LEU A 183 20.80 -3.87 7.44
N GLY A 184 19.93 -3.82 6.43
CA GLY A 184 19.82 -2.71 5.48
C GLY A 184 18.39 -2.28 5.28
N GLU A 185 18.11 -1.78 4.07
CA GLU A 185 16.76 -1.44 3.69
C GLU A 185 15.88 -2.70 3.55
N ALA A 186 14.71 -2.66 4.14
CA ALA A 186 13.68 -3.67 3.93
C ALA A 186 12.50 -3.04 3.19
N PHE A 187 12.20 -3.61 2.03
CA PHE A 187 11.08 -3.19 1.18
C PHE A 187 9.86 -4.03 1.51
N VAL A 188 8.75 -3.40 1.84
CA VAL A 188 7.51 -4.09 2.16
C VAL A 188 6.44 -3.66 1.18
N VAL A 189 5.71 -4.65 0.67
CA VAL A 189 4.52 -4.43 -0.17
C VAL A 189 3.36 -5.17 0.47
N THR A 190 2.30 -4.45 0.77
CA THR A 190 1.07 -5.02 1.34
C THR A 190 -0.11 -4.64 0.47
N GLY A 191 -0.99 -5.59 0.19
CA GLY A 191 -2.09 -5.36 -0.72
C GLY A 191 -3.36 -6.12 -0.38
N SER A 192 -4.32 -6.02 -1.30
CA SER A 192 -5.64 -6.60 -1.16
C SER A 192 -5.97 -7.53 -2.34
N ILE A 193 -6.74 -8.58 -2.06
CA ILE A 193 -7.25 -9.53 -3.05
C ILE A 193 -8.78 -9.42 -3.06
N PRO A 194 -9.40 -9.07 -4.21
CA PRO A 194 -10.85 -8.96 -4.32
C PRO A 194 -11.55 -10.30 -4.27
N TYR A 195 -12.84 -10.32 -3.99
CA TYR A 195 -13.67 -11.49 -4.26
C TYR A 195 -13.71 -11.80 -5.76
N GLN A 196 -13.78 -13.08 -6.11
CA GLN A 196 -13.88 -13.50 -7.52
C GLN A 196 -15.12 -12.92 -8.21
N ASN A 197 -16.22 -12.76 -7.47
CA ASN A 197 -17.51 -12.28 -8.01
C ASN A 197 -17.81 -10.81 -7.69
N ASP A 198 -16.87 -10.09 -7.09
CA ASP A 198 -16.92 -8.65 -6.78
C ASP A 198 -18.23 -8.17 -6.08
N LYS A 199 -18.78 -8.99 -5.16
CA LYS A 199 -20.09 -8.76 -4.55
C LYS A 199 -20.08 -7.94 -3.24
N HIS A 200 -18.91 -7.67 -2.67
CA HIS A 200 -18.80 -7.06 -1.35
C HIS A 200 -18.30 -5.62 -1.42
N TRP A 201 -19.20 -4.69 -1.06
CA TRP A 201 -18.94 -3.25 -1.12
C TRP A 201 -19.50 -2.55 0.11
N LEU A 202 -18.90 -1.42 0.49
CA LEU A 202 -19.52 -0.45 1.40
C LEU A 202 -20.43 0.49 0.62
N HIS A 203 -21.51 0.96 1.29
CA HIS A 203 -22.40 2.02 0.82
C HIS A 203 -22.72 2.00 -0.68
N ASN A 204 -23.65 1.13 -1.10
CA ASN A 204 -24.16 1.10 -2.49
C ASN A 204 -23.05 1.09 -3.56
N HIS A 205 -22.13 0.13 -3.45
CA HIS A 205 -21.00 -0.05 -4.38
C HIS A 205 -19.99 1.10 -4.41
N ARG A 206 -19.77 1.78 -3.28
CA ARG A 206 -18.79 2.86 -3.25
C ARG A 206 -17.35 2.38 -3.03
N VAL A 207 -17.09 1.62 -1.97
CA VAL A 207 -15.76 1.12 -1.63
C VAL A 207 -15.76 -0.40 -1.63
N ALA A 208 -14.89 -0.99 -2.43
CA ALA A 208 -14.80 -2.45 -2.53
C ALA A 208 -14.18 -3.05 -1.27
N VAL A 209 -14.78 -4.13 -0.77
CA VAL A 209 -14.27 -4.91 0.35
C VAL A 209 -13.39 -6.05 -0.18
N PRO A 210 -12.14 -6.20 0.25
CA PRO A 210 -11.32 -7.33 -0.15
C PRO A 210 -11.72 -8.62 0.58
N GLU A 211 -11.55 -9.75 -0.10
CA GLU A 211 -11.72 -11.07 0.50
C GLU A 211 -10.51 -11.45 1.37
N TYR A 212 -9.31 -11.14 0.88
CA TYR A 212 -8.05 -11.35 1.59
C TYR A 212 -7.19 -10.09 1.55
N MET A 213 -6.27 -10.01 2.49
CA MET A 213 -5.12 -9.12 2.45
C MET A 213 -3.85 -9.95 2.29
N TRP A 214 -2.83 -9.39 1.70
CA TRP A 214 -1.53 -10.03 1.59
C TRP A 214 -0.41 -9.07 1.96
N SER A 215 0.71 -9.60 2.42
CA SER A 215 1.91 -8.82 2.69
C SER A 215 3.14 -9.62 2.28
N ALA A 216 4.12 -8.94 1.71
CA ALA A 216 5.42 -9.50 1.40
C ALA A 216 6.52 -8.50 1.74
N TYR A 217 7.71 -9.00 2.12
CA TYR A 217 8.88 -8.15 2.24
C TYR A 217 10.09 -8.73 1.49
N CYS A 218 11.00 -7.82 1.15
CA CYS A 218 12.32 -8.09 0.60
C CYS A 218 13.36 -7.40 1.50
N CYS A 219 14.23 -8.18 2.12
CA CYS A 219 15.40 -7.72 2.86
C CYS A 219 16.64 -8.34 2.24
N PRO A 220 17.30 -7.67 1.28
CA PRO A 220 18.43 -8.25 0.54
C PRO A 220 19.71 -8.37 1.39
N ASN A 221 19.82 -7.60 2.47
CA ASN A 221 20.95 -7.64 3.39
C ASN A 221 20.47 -7.98 4.81
N TYR A 222 20.77 -9.18 5.25
CA TYR A 222 20.34 -9.71 6.56
C TYR A 222 21.48 -10.45 7.26
N THR A 223 21.33 -10.72 8.56
CA THR A 223 22.33 -11.42 9.35
C THR A 223 22.42 -12.90 8.98
N ASP A 224 23.64 -13.45 8.91
CA ASP A 224 23.86 -14.89 8.72
C ASP A 224 23.39 -15.73 9.91
N ASN A 225 23.22 -15.11 11.08
CA ASN A 225 22.86 -15.79 12.32
C ASN A 225 21.33 -15.83 12.52
N LEU A 226 20.60 -16.36 11.52
CA LEU A 226 19.16 -16.54 11.59
C LEU A 226 18.77 -17.77 12.44
N PRO A 227 17.76 -17.66 13.31
CA PRO A 227 17.12 -18.82 13.89
C PRO A 227 16.58 -19.77 12.80
N GLU A 228 16.65 -21.08 13.01
CA GLU A 228 16.23 -22.10 12.02
C GLU A 228 14.84 -21.82 11.44
N LYS A 229 13.88 -21.46 12.30
CA LYS A 229 12.50 -21.13 11.92
C LYS A 229 12.32 -19.90 11.04
N LEU A 230 13.38 -19.10 10.86
CA LEU A 230 13.36 -17.87 10.04
C LEU A 230 14.21 -17.98 8.78
N LYS A 231 14.90 -19.09 8.53
CA LYS A 231 15.72 -19.26 7.32
C LYS A 231 14.91 -19.10 6.04
N ASP A 232 13.68 -19.63 6.02
CA ASP A 232 12.77 -19.51 4.88
C ASP A 232 12.03 -18.15 4.81
N ALA A 233 12.32 -17.24 5.75
CA ALA A 233 11.74 -15.91 5.79
C ALA A 233 12.70 -14.83 5.27
N PHE A 234 13.87 -15.22 4.75
CA PHE A 234 14.87 -14.32 4.17
C PHE A 234 15.45 -14.89 2.87
N PRO A 235 15.75 -14.06 1.87
CA PRO A 235 15.55 -12.60 1.85
C PRO A 235 14.09 -12.18 1.71
N THR A 236 13.17 -13.10 1.40
CA THR A 236 11.75 -12.81 1.16
C THR A 236 10.83 -13.58 2.09
N PHE A 237 9.72 -12.96 2.37
CA PHE A 237 8.60 -13.53 3.11
C PHE A 237 7.30 -13.09 2.48
N ALA A 238 6.29 -13.94 2.49
CA ALA A 238 4.95 -13.57 2.10
C ALA A 238 3.89 -14.22 3.02
N ALA A 239 2.73 -13.56 3.10
CA ALA A 239 1.58 -14.08 3.82
C ALA A 239 0.27 -13.59 3.21
N ILE A 240 -0.78 -14.39 3.32
CA ILE A 240 -2.17 -14.03 3.00
C ILE A 240 -3.02 -14.19 4.25
N GLY A 241 -3.84 -13.19 4.57
CA GLY A 241 -4.78 -13.18 5.67
C GLY A 241 -6.23 -13.06 5.19
N ARG A 242 -7.13 -13.77 5.84
CA ARG A 242 -8.57 -13.74 5.59
C ARG A 242 -9.17 -12.44 6.13
N ASN A 243 -9.93 -11.74 5.32
CA ASN A 243 -10.75 -10.62 5.76
C ASN A 243 -12.23 -11.02 5.98
N ASP A 244 -12.63 -12.16 5.47
CA ASP A 244 -13.95 -12.74 5.68
C ASP A 244 -13.85 -14.16 6.26
N ARG A 245 -14.46 -14.37 7.43
CA ARG A 245 -14.49 -15.70 8.07
C ARG A 245 -15.26 -16.76 7.28
N ASN A 246 -16.11 -16.34 6.35
CA ASN A 246 -16.93 -17.18 5.51
C ASN A 246 -16.33 -17.42 4.12
N SER A 247 -15.12 -16.90 3.83
CA SER A 247 -14.39 -17.22 2.60
C SER A 247 -14.12 -18.72 2.50
N THR A 248 -13.91 -19.21 1.30
CA THR A 248 -13.45 -20.58 1.09
C THR A 248 -12.10 -20.82 1.77
N GLU A 249 -11.80 -22.08 2.12
CA GLU A 249 -10.52 -22.46 2.75
C GLU A 249 -9.42 -22.77 1.71
N GLU A 250 -9.65 -22.44 0.46
CA GLU A 250 -8.78 -22.77 -0.66
C GLU A 250 -7.36 -22.15 -0.52
N ILE A 251 -7.31 -20.84 -0.17
CA ILE A 251 -6.03 -20.12 -0.01
C ILE A 251 -5.52 -20.24 1.43
N VAL A 252 -6.39 -19.93 2.39
CA VAL A 252 -6.06 -19.89 3.81
C VAL A 252 -7.04 -20.79 4.56
N PRO A 253 -6.58 -21.94 5.10
CA PRO A 253 -7.43 -22.82 5.91
C PRO A 253 -7.81 -22.15 7.22
N VAL A 254 -8.93 -22.57 7.82
CA VAL A 254 -9.41 -22.07 9.11
C VAL A 254 -8.81 -22.90 10.25
N ASP A 255 -8.17 -22.22 11.19
CA ASP A 255 -7.80 -22.83 12.47
C ASP A 255 -9.05 -22.94 13.38
N LYS A 256 -9.59 -24.15 13.49
CA LYS A 256 -10.77 -24.45 14.31
C LYS A 256 -10.50 -24.30 15.82
N THR A 257 -9.22 -24.26 16.21
CA THR A 257 -8.79 -24.11 17.62
C THR A 257 -8.64 -22.64 18.04
N ALA A 258 -8.59 -21.70 17.07
CA ALA A 258 -8.47 -20.28 17.33
C ALA A 258 -9.62 -19.75 18.22
N LYS A 259 -9.34 -18.69 19.00
CA LYS A 259 -10.36 -18.00 19.82
C LYS A 259 -11.55 -17.61 18.95
N LYS A 260 -12.78 -17.76 19.46
CA LYS A 260 -14.04 -17.54 18.74
C LYS A 260 -14.09 -16.22 17.96
N GLN A 261 -13.56 -15.14 18.51
CA GLN A 261 -13.54 -13.81 17.87
C GLN A 261 -12.61 -13.72 16.68
N PHE A 262 -11.53 -14.50 16.62
CA PHE A 262 -10.52 -14.51 15.57
C PHE A 262 -10.67 -15.68 14.59
N ARG A 263 -11.46 -16.70 14.95
CA ARG A 263 -11.65 -17.88 14.10
C ARG A 263 -12.19 -17.50 12.73
N GLY A 264 -11.51 -17.97 11.69
CA GLY A 264 -11.84 -17.67 10.29
C GLY A 264 -11.18 -16.40 9.76
N TYR A 265 -10.35 -15.72 10.56
CA TYR A 265 -9.50 -14.60 10.14
C TYR A 265 -8.02 -14.97 10.10
N ASP A 266 -7.75 -16.23 9.85
CA ASP A 266 -6.42 -16.82 9.89
C ASP A 266 -5.48 -16.18 8.88
N VAL A 267 -4.16 -16.26 9.16
CA VAL A 267 -3.08 -15.82 8.30
C VAL A 267 -2.21 -17.02 7.95
N LYS A 268 -1.95 -17.23 6.67
CA LYS A 268 -1.07 -18.28 6.15
C LYS A 268 0.20 -17.65 5.57
N ARG A 269 1.34 -18.06 6.11
CA ARG A 269 2.67 -17.73 5.58
C ARG A 269 2.98 -18.64 4.40
N MET A 270 3.73 -18.13 3.41
CA MET A 270 4.07 -18.86 2.20
C MET A 270 5.30 -18.26 1.53
N PRO A 271 5.98 -18.98 0.63
CA PRO A 271 6.99 -18.40 -0.27
C PRO A 271 6.37 -17.31 -1.17
N LEU A 272 7.21 -16.37 -1.62
CA LEU A 272 6.78 -15.28 -2.50
C LEU A 272 6.15 -15.79 -3.80
N GLU A 273 6.75 -16.81 -4.42
CA GLU A 273 6.23 -17.46 -5.64
C GLU A 273 4.80 -17.99 -5.46
N THR A 274 4.49 -18.53 -4.28
CA THR A 274 3.15 -19.03 -3.96
C THR A 274 2.15 -17.89 -3.84
N LEU A 275 2.56 -16.76 -3.23
CA LEU A 275 1.73 -15.55 -3.21
C LEU A 275 1.44 -15.06 -4.64
N GLU A 276 2.48 -14.93 -5.48
CA GLU A 276 2.34 -14.46 -6.86
C GLU A 276 1.47 -15.39 -7.71
N MET A 277 1.50 -16.71 -7.46
CA MET A 277 0.58 -17.67 -8.08
C MET A 277 -0.88 -17.36 -7.70
N TYR A 278 -1.19 -17.17 -6.43
CA TYR A 278 -2.56 -16.80 -6.00
C TYR A 278 -2.99 -15.43 -6.55
N LEU A 279 -2.07 -14.46 -6.61
CA LEU A 279 -2.36 -13.16 -7.23
C LEU A 279 -2.65 -13.32 -8.72
N LYS A 280 -1.83 -14.12 -9.45
CA LYS A 280 -2.06 -14.41 -10.88
C LYS A 280 -3.43 -15.03 -11.11
N ASP A 281 -3.81 -16.02 -10.31
CA ASP A 281 -5.09 -16.71 -10.46
C ASP A 281 -6.28 -15.75 -10.18
N ARG A 282 -6.16 -14.91 -9.15
CA ARG A 282 -7.22 -13.97 -8.78
C ARG A 282 -7.36 -12.79 -9.74
N PHE A 283 -6.25 -12.25 -10.23
CA PHE A 283 -6.24 -11.10 -11.14
C PHE A 283 -6.21 -11.48 -12.62
N SER A 284 -6.11 -12.77 -12.95
CA SER A 284 -5.99 -13.30 -14.33
C SER A 284 -4.84 -12.65 -15.12
N THR A 285 -3.78 -12.26 -14.43
CA THR A 285 -2.57 -11.68 -15.01
C THR A 285 -1.35 -12.05 -14.19
N VAL A 286 -0.18 -12.15 -14.83
CA VAL A 286 1.06 -12.42 -14.10
C VAL A 286 1.40 -11.22 -13.22
N VAL A 287 1.44 -11.45 -11.91
CA VAL A 287 1.84 -10.45 -10.91
C VAL A 287 3.24 -10.77 -10.44
N SER A 288 4.12 -9.76 -10.43
CA SER A 288 5.44 -9.85 -9.82
C SER A 288 5.59 -8.74 -8.79
N VAL A 289 5.90 -9.12 -7.54
CA VAL A 289 5.92 -8.19 -6.40
C VAL A 289 7.28 -7.53 -6.25
N PHE A 290 8.38 -8.30 -6.41
CA PHE A 290 9.74 -7.77 -6.32
C PHE A 290 10.55 -8.11 -7.58
N TYR A 291 11.49 -7.22 -7.91
CA TYR A 291 12.45 -7.47 -8.98
C TYR A 291 13.22 -8.77 -8.72
N GLU A 292 13.26 -9.67 -9.72
CA GLU A 292 13.95 -10.96 -9.65
C GLU A 292 13.76 -11.72 -8.33
N GLN A 293 12.53 -11.72 -7.78
CA GLN A 293 12.19 -12.39 -6.50
C GLN A 293 13.03 -11.93 -5.31
N CYS A 294 13.59 -10.69 -5.35
CA CYS A 294 14.51 -10.19 -4.34
C CYS A 294 15.80 -11.02 -4.20
N SER A 295 16.22 -11.68 -5.27
CA SER A 295 17.49 -12.38 -5.28
C SER A 295 18.63 -11.35 -5.19
N GLY A 296 19.32 -11.32 -4.06
CA GLY A 296 20.37 -10.34 -3.73
C GLY A 296 21.73 -10.63 -4.40
N SER A 297 21.77 -11.24 -5.55
CA SER A 297 23.01 -11.44 -6.32
C SER A 297 23.21 -10.24 -7.26
N ASP A 298 24.11 -9.34 -6.91
CA ASP A 298 24.85 -8.52 -7.87
C ASP A 298 25.90 -9.36 -8.56
#